data_724f16da116f9997350b0c8fa4695d7b
#
_entry.id   724f16da116f9997350b0c8fa4695d7b
#
_cell.length_a   1.000
_cell.length_b   1.000
_cell.length_c   1.000
_cell.angle_alpha   90.00
_cell.angle_beta   90.00
_cell.angle_gamma   90.00
#
_symmetry.space_group_name_H-M   'P 1'
#
loop_
_entity.id
_entity.type
_entity.pdbx_description
1 polymer ?
#
loop_
_entity_poly.entity_id
_entity_poly.type
_entity_poly.pdbx_seq_one_letter_code
_entity_poly.pdbx_strand_id
1 'polypeptide(L)'
;MKIGIFGTGIVGQTLAGALAAKGHDVMIGTRDPQATLQRSSTRGPAFRDWHASHETVKLGTFAEAARFAEVILNATSGSGALPALEGAGADALGDKIMLDLSNPLDFSKGFPPTLTVSNTDSLAEVLQRAFPRVRLVKTLNSTTAALMVNPAAVGDGDHTMFVAGNDAEARAKVKGWLGEWFGWRDVIDLGDVTNARGTEMLLPIWVRLYGTLGSPMFNFKIVR
;
A
#
# COMPACT_ATOMS: atom_id res chain seq x y z
N MET A 1 -18.21 -0.02 1.34
CA MET A 1 -17.40 -1.00 2.11
C MET A 1 -16.69 -0.28 3.25
N LYS A 2 -16.38 -1.01 4.32
CA LYS A 2 -15.51 -0.52 5.40
C LYS A 2 -14.07 -0.88 5.10
N ILE A 3 -13.20 0.12 4.98
CA ILE A 3 -11.81 -0.05 4.56
C ILE A 3 -10.87 0.45 5.66
N GLY A 4 -9.97 -0.42 6.11
CA GLY A 4 -8.90 -0.07 7.03
C GLY A 4 -7.62 0.25 6.25
N ILE A 5 -6.96 1.36 6.56
CA ILE A 5 -5.69 1.71 5.93
C ILE A 5 -4.63 1.83 7.02
N PHE A 6 -3.60 1.00 6.97
CA PHE A 6 -2.49 1.07 7.91
C PHE A 6 -1.43 2.03 7.39
N GLY A 7 -1.15 3.10 8.15
CA GLY A 7 -0.15 4.09 7.82
C GLY A 7 -0.71 5.48 7.53
N THR A 8 -0.06 6.49 8.07
CA THR A 8 -0.44 7.92 8.04
C THR A 8 0.45 8.74 7.11
N GLY A 9 1.27 8.08 6.29
CA GLY A 9 2.12 8.70 5.28
C GLY A 9 1.33 9.14 4.05
N ILE A 10 2.03 9.72 3.06
CA ILE A 10 1.42 10.22 1.83
C ILE A 10 0.60 9.15 1.10
N VAL A 11 1.07 7.90 1.06
CA VAL A 11 0.34 6.79 0.42
C VAL A 11 -0.98 6.54 1.13
N GLY A 12 -0.96 6.39 2.47
CA GLY A 12 -2.17 6.17 3.26
C GLY A 12 -3.18 7.31 3.14
N GLN A 13 -2.71 8.56 3.19
CA GLN A 13 -3.54 9.75 3.01
C GLN A 13 -4.18 9.79 1.61
N THR A 14 -3.39 9.56 0.55
CA THR A 14 -3.88 9.58 -0.83
C THR A 14 -4.95 8.51 -1.07
N LEU A 15 -4.71 7.28 -0.60
CA LEU A 15 -5.68 6.18 -0.72
C LEU A 15 -6.94 6.47 0.10
N ALA A 16 -6.79 6.94 1.34
CA ALA A 16 -7.93 7.25 2.22
C ALA A 16 -8.83 8.32 1.63
N GLY A 17 -8.25 9.42 1.14
CA GLY A 17 -9.00 10.50 0.50
C GLY A 17 -9.74 10.03 -0.76
N ALA A 18 -9.06 9.27 -1.63
CA ALA A 18 -9.65 8.75 -2.86
C ALA A 18 -10.80 7.77 -2.59
N LEU A 19 -10.65 6.87 -1.62
CA LEU A 19 -11.68 5.89 -1.28
C LEU A 19 -12.86 6.53 -0.55
N ALA A 20 -12.62 7.48 0.35
CA ALA A 20 -13.68 8.25 1.02
C ALA A 20 -14.50 9.08 0.01
N ALA A 21 -13.84 9.71 -0.98
CA ALA A 21 -14.51 10.45 -2.05
C ALA A 21 -15.40 9.56 -2.93
N LYS A 22 -15.15 8.24 -2.95
CA LYS A 22 -15.99 7.25 -3.65
C LYS A 22 -17.10 6.66 -2.76
N GLY A 23 -17.29 7.18 -1.55
CA GLY A 23 -18.35 6.78 -0.63
C GLY A 23 -18.03 5.53 0.19
N HIS A 24 -16.76 5.16 0.31
CA HIS A 24 -16.36 4.11 1.25
C HIS A 24 -16.22 4.66 2.67
N ASP A 25 -16.54 3.84 3.67
CA ASP A 25 -16.23 4.12 5.07
C ASP A 25 -14.76 3.80 5.33
N VAL A 26 -13.93 4.81 5.60
CA VAL A 26 -12.49 4.64 5.74
C VAL A 26 -12.03 4.92 7.16
N MET A 27 -11.16 4.06 7.69
CA MET A 27 -10.42 4.30 8.94
C MET A 27 -8.92 4.13 8.71
N ILE A 28 -8.15 5.17 9.02
CA ILE A 28 -6.69 5.08 9.06
C ILE A 28 -6.26 4.52 10.41
N GLY A 29 -5.47 3.46 10.39
CA GLY A 29 -4.82 2.86 11.55
C GLY A 29 -3.41 3.40 11.74
N THR A 30 -3.07 3.70 12.97
CA THR A 30 -1.72 4.11 13.41
C THR A 30 -1.37 3.45 14.74
N ARG A 31 -0.12 3.57 15.16
CA ARG A 31 0.34 3.06 16.46
C ARG A 31 -0.30 3.81 17.63
N ASP A 32 -0.34 5.12 17.52
CA ASP A 32 -0.90 6.04 18.52
C ASP A 32 -1.59 7.21 17.78
N PRO A 33 -2.93 7.26 17.80
CA PRO A 33 -3.70 8.32 17.16
C PRO A 33 -3.38 9.71 17.69
N GLN A 34 -3.23 9.88 19.02
CA GLN A 34 -2.97 11.19 19.63
C GLN A 34 -1.57 11.69 19.28
N ALA A 35 -0.56 10.88 19.44
CA ALA A 35 0.82 11.21 19.03
C ALA A 35 0.90 11.51 17.53
N THR A 36 0.10 10.81 16.71
CA THR A 36 0.04 11.06 15.27
C THR A 36 -0.48 12.46 14.94
N LEU A 37 -1.54 12.90 15.61
CA LEU A 37 -2.10 14.24 15.42
C LEU A 37 -1.17 15.36 15.93
N GLN A 38 -0.34 15.07 16.92
CA GLN A 38 0.62 16.03 17.48
C GLN A 38 1.94 16.09 16.69
N ARG A 39 2.22 15.09 15.86
CA ARG A 39 3.49 15.00 15.12
C ARG A 39 3.59 16.10 14.07
N SER A 40 4.70 16.88 14.15
CA SER A 40 5.08 17.80 13.09
C SER A 40 5.54 17.04 11.84
N SER A 41 5.36 17.63 10.67
CA SER A 41 5.88 17.10 9.41
C SER A 41 7.13 17.87 9.01
N THR A 42 8.15 17.17 8.54
CA THR A 42 9.34 17.75 7.93
C THR A 42 9.26 17.79 6.41
N ARG A 43 8.24 17.16 5.83
CA ARG A 43 8.02 17.08 4.37
C ARG A 43 6.53 17.23 4.07
N GLY A 44 6.11 18.42 3.69
CA GLY A 44 4.71 18.72 3.38
C GLY A 44 3.83 18.98 4.60
N PRO A 45 2.50 19.07 4.44
CA PRO A 45 1.54 19.32 5.52
C PRO A 45 1.60 18.24 6.61
N ALA A 46 1.32 18.62 7.87
CA ALA A 46 1.20 17.65 8.94
C ALA A 46 -0.05 16.78 8.75
N PHE A 47 -0.01 15.53 9.24
CA PHE A 47 -1.14 14.62 9.13
C PHE A 47 -2.44 15.21 9.70
N ARG A 48 -2.35 15.95 10.81
CA ARG A 48 -3.51 16.61 11.42
C ARG A 48 -4.23 17.58 10.47
N ASP A 49 -3.46 18.31 9.65
CA ASP A 49 -4.02 19.33 8.74
C ASP A 49 -4.75 18.63 7.58
N TRP A 50 -4.18 17.54 7.07
CA TRP A 50 -4.84 16.67 6.11
C TRP A 50 -6.09 16.03 6.69
N HIS A 51 -6.02 15.47 7.92
CA HIS A 51 -7.15 14.81 8.57
C HIS A 51 -8.30 15.79 8.87
N ALA A 52 -7.98 17.02 9.27
CA ALA A 52 -8.98 18.07 9.48
C ALA A 52 -9.75 18.44 8.20
N SER A 53 -9.13 18.28 7.03
CA SER A 53 -9.79 18.48 5.73
C SER A 53 -10.50 17.23 5.17
N HIS A 54 -10.43 16.10 5.88
CA HIS A 54 -11.03 14.81 5.50
C HIS A 54 -11.83 14.21 6.67
N GLU A 55 -12.79 14.98 7.20
CA GLU A 55 -13.54 14.65 8.42
C GLU A 55 -14.29 13.32 8.38
N THR A 56 -14.62 12.81 7.19
CA THR A 56 -15.26 11.51 7.00
C THR A 56 -14.30 10.33 7.21
N VAL A 57 -12.98 10.57 7.16
CA VAL A 57 -11.95 9.55 7.39
C VAL A 57 -11.69 9.43 8.87
N LYS A 58 -11.97 8.27 9.44
CA LYS A 58 -11.74 7.98 10.86
C LYS A 58 -10.25 7.74 11.13
N LEU A 59 -9.82 8.03 12.35
CA LEU A 59 -8.47 7.71 12.84
C LEU A 59 -8.60 6.80 14.07
N GLY A 60 -7.80 5.75 14.11
CA GLY A 60 -7.74 4.81 15.23
C GLY A 60 -6.40 4.10 15.32
N THR A 61 -6.28 3.19 16.26
CA THR A 61 -5.15 2.26 16.35
C THR A 61 -5.21 1.23 15.21
N PHE A 62 -4.11 0.51 14.97
CA PHE A 62 -4.11 -0.60 14.00
C PHE A 62 -5.17 -1.65 14.32
N ALA A 63 -5.35 -1.97 15.61
CA ALA A 63 -6.37 -2.93 16.06
C ALA A 63 -7.80 -2.44 15.81
N GLU A 64 -8.08 -1.17 16.06
CA GLU A 64 -9.40 -0.57 15.78
C GLU A 64 -9.68 -0.56 14.28
N ALA A 65 -8.72 -0.14 13.46
CA ALA A 65 -8.86 -0.13 12.00
C ALA A 65 -9.04 -1.56 11.44
N ALA A 66 -8.33 -2.55 11.99
CA ALA A 66 -8.48 -3.95 11.59
C ALA A 66 -9.88 -4.50 11.93
N ARG A 67 -10.40 -4.21 13.14
CA ARG A 67 -11.77 -4.66 13.54
C ARG A 67 -12.86 -3.96 12.73
N PHE A 68 -12.66 -2.70 12.42
CA PHE A 68 -13.60 -1.91 11.62
C PHE A 68 -13.72 -2.44 10.18
N ALA A 69 -12.62 -2.90 9.61
CA ALA A 69 -12.46 -3.14 8.18
C ALA A 69 -13.06 -4.47 7.70
N GLU A 70 -13.62 -4.46 6.50
CA GLU A 70 -13.90 -5.64 5.65
C GLU A 70 -12.67 -5.99 4.79
N VAL A 71 -11.89 -4.96 4.40
CA VAL A 71 -10.64 -5.09 3.64
C VAL A 71 -9.60 -4.12 4.19
N ILE A 72 -8.33 -4.51 4.16
CA ILE A 72 -7.22 -3.73 4.70
C ILE A 72 -6.25 -3.36 3.59
N LEU A 73 -5.76 -2.12 3.60
CA LEU A 73 -4.65 -1.65 2.78
C LEU A 73 -3.44 -1.38 3.69
N ASN A 74 -2.35 -2.11 3.51
CA ASN A 74 -1.11 -1.86 4.22
C ASN A 74 -0.26 -0.85 3.46
N ALA A 75 -0.34 0.42 3.87
CA ALA A 75 0.39 1.57 3.33
C ALA A 75 1.50 2.05 4.29
N THR A 76 2.02 1.16 5.13
CA THR A 76 3.15 1.46 6.01
C THR A 76 4.48 1.43 5.26
N SER A 77 5.55 1.97 5.86
CA SER A 77 6.92 1.71 5.40
C SER A 77 7.26 0.23 5.58
N GLY A 78 8.22 -0.29 4.81
CA GLY A 78 8.63 -1.69 4.93
C GLY A 78 9.03 -2.09 6.35
N SER A 79 9.80 -1.25 7.04
CA SER A 79 10.18 -1.48 8.44
C SER A 79 9.02 -1.38 9.43
N GLY A 80 7.93 -0.72 9.04
CA GLY A 80 6.72 -0.56 9.84
C GLY A 80 5.64 -1.62 9.56
N ALA A 81 5.78 -2.41 8.50
CA ALA A 81 4.73 -3.32 8.04
C ALA A 81 4.45 -4.44 9.06
N LEU A 82 5.45 -5.21 9.42
CA LEU A 82 5.29 -6.28 10.42
C LEU A 82 4.81 -5.75 11.78
N PRO A 83 5.43 -4.71 12.38
CA PRO A 83 4.93 -4.10 13.61
C PRO A 83 3.49 -3.56 13.53
N ALA A 84 3.03 -3.11 12.36
CA ALA A 84 1.65 -2.66 12.20
C ALA A 84 0.66 -3.83 12.25
N LEU A 85 0.98 -4.95 11.61
CA LEU A 85 0.16 -6.16 11.66
C LEU A 85 0.16 -6.79 13.07
N GLU A 86 1.31 -6.81 13.74
CA GLU A 86 1.41 -7.23 15.14
C GLU A 86 0.54 -6.35 16.05
N GLY A 87 0.61 -5.03 15.87
CA GLY A 87 -0.22 -4.07 16.61
C GLY A 87 -1.71 -4.16 16.30
N ALA A 88 -2.09 -4.67 15.14
CA ALA A 88 -3.47 -4.97 14.80
C ALA A 88 -3.96 -6.24 15.51
N GLY A 89 -3.09 -7.25 15.61
CA GLY A 89 -3.37 -8.56 16.20
C GLY A 89 -4.03 -9.55 15.23
N ALA A 90 -3.62 -10.79 15.31
CA ALA A 90 -4.04 -11.85 14.39
C ALA A 90 -5.57 -12.07 14.35
N ASP A 91 -6.26 -11.93 15.48
CA ASP A 91 -7.72 -12.09 15.55
C ASP A 91 -8.48 -10.96 14.85
N ALA A 92 -8.00 -9.71 14.96
CA ALA A 92 -8.62 -8.57 14.31
C ALA A 92 -8.37 -8.59 12.78
N LEU A 93 -7.21 -9.07 12.36
CA LEU A 93 -6.88 -9.29 10.95
C LEU A 93 -7.71 -10.44 10.35
N GLY A 94 -7.82 -11.54 11.05
CA GLY A 94 -8.60 -12.71 10.65
C GLY A 94 -8.17 -13.26 9.29
N ASP A 95 -9.14 -13.55 8.44
CA ASP A 95 -9.01 -14.05 7.07
C ASP A 95 -9.30 -12.95 6.02
N LYS A 96 -9.18 -11.68 6.41
CA LYS A 96 -9.45 -10.54 5.55
C LYS A 96 -8.48 -10.47 4.38
N ILE A 97 -8.96 -9.93 3.26
CA ILE A 97 -8.08 -9.56 2.16
C ILE A 97 -7.28 -8.33 2.59
N MET A 98 -5.97 -8.40 2.40
CA MET A 98 -5.05 -7.29 2.64
C MET A 98 -4.30 -6.95 1.36
N LEU A 99 -4.51 -5.73 0.85
CA LEU A 99 -3.65 -5.17 -0.19
C LEU A 99 -2.36 -4.70 0.48
N ASP A 100 -1.23 -5.28 0.13
CA ASP A 100 0.08 -4.87 0.66
C ASP A 100 0.83 -4.01 -0.35
N LEU A 101 1.04 -2.74 0.02
CA LEU A 101 1.73 -1.75 -0.78
C LEU A 101 3.15 -1.47 -0.27
N SER A 102 3.54 -2.10 0.84
CA SER A 102 4.82 -1.83 1.49
C SER A 102 6.01 -2.30 0.64
N ASN A 103 7.17 -1.67 0.82
CA ASN A 103 8.40 -2.05 0.15
C ASN A 103 9.54 -2.17 1.16
N PRO A 104 10.42 -3.16 1.02
CA PRO A 104 11.53 -3.40 1.95
C PRO A 104 12.71 -2.45 1.73
N LEU A 105 12.44 -1.12 1.64
CA LEU A 105 13.46 -0.12 1.39
C LEU A 105 14.30 0.15 2.64
N ASP A 106 15.62 0.09 2.48
CA ASP A 106 16.62 0.43 3.48
C ASP A 106 17.36 1.71 3.11
N PHE A 107 17.17 2.74 3.92
CA PHE A 107 17.82 4.05 3.79
C PHE A 107 19.03 4.21 4.72
N SER A 108 19.48 3.18 5.40
CA SER A 108 20.58 3.26 6.39
C SER A 108 21.89 3.75 5.77
N LYS A 109 22.08 3.52 4.46
CA LYS A 109 23.23 3.99 3.68
C LYS A 109 22.93 5.23 2.84
N GLY A 110 21.79 5.88 3.06
CA GLY A 110 21.38 7.08 2.33
C GLY A 110 20.55 6.76 1.07
N PHE A 111 20.65 7.65 0.08
CA PHE A 111 19.92 7.54 -1.19
C PHE A 111 20.91 7.28 -2.34
N PRO A 112 20.59 6.40 -3.30
CA PRO A 112 19.38 5.56 -3.39
C PRO A 112 19.35 4.43 -2.35
N PRO A 113 18.16 4.05 -1.83
CA PRO A 113 18.02 2.97 -0.86
C PRO A 113 18.35 1.60 -1.47
N THR A 114 18.70 0.65 -0.61
CA THR A 114 18.77 -0.79 -0.92
C THR A 114 17.51 -1.49 -0.45
N LEU A 115 17.44 -2.82 -0.60
CA LEU A 115 16.37 -3.65 -0.07
C LEU A 115 16.85 -4.43 1.16
N THR A 116 16.05 -4.47 2.22
CA THR A 116 16.33 -5.27 3.43
C THR A 116 16.13 -6.78 3.19
N VAL A 117 15.27 -7.13 2.24
CA VAL A 117 15.01 -8.50 1.77
C VAL A 117 14.80 -8.47 0.27
N SER A 118 15.36 -9.45 -0.44
CA SER A 118 15.25 -9.55 -1.89
C SER A 118 15.67 -10.93 -2.40
N ASN A 119 15.49 -11.19 -3.70
CA ASN A 119 15.95 -12.33 -4.44
C ASN A 119 15.25 -13.64 -4.05
N THR A 120 15.58 -14.24 -2.92
CA THR A 120 15.06 -15.54 -2.46
C THR A 120 13.87 -15.40 -1.51
N ASP A 121 13.51 -14.18 -1.10
CA ASP A 121 12.39 -13.84 -0.22
C ASP A 121 11.88 -12.43 -0.54
N SER A 122 10.72 -12.06 0.03
CA SER A 122 10.11 -10.74 -0.08
C SER A 122 9.48 -10.30 1.24
N LEU A 123 9.23 -9.00 1.39
CA LEU A 123 8.48 -8.50 2.55
C LEU A 123 7.07 -9.09 2.59
N ALA A 124 6.42 -9.23 1.43
CA ALA A 124 5.10 -9.85 1.35
C ALA A 124 5.11 -11.29 1.88
N GLU A 125 6.13 -12.09 1.56
CA GLU A 125 6.28 -13.45 2.09
C GLU A 125 6.53 -13.45 3.60
N VAL A 126 7.34 -12.52 4.12
CA VAL A 126 7.57 -12.34 5.56
C VAL A 126 6.25 -12.07 6.28
N LEU A 127 5.43 -11.13 5.76
CA LEU A 127 4.12 -10.81 6.35
C LEU A 127 3.15 -11.98 6.25
N GLN A 128 3.09 -12.67 5.11
CA GLN A 128 2.21 -13.82 4.92
C GLN A 128 2.56 -15.00 5.84
N ARG A 129 3.85 -15.26 6.09
CA ARG A 129 4.28 -16.29 7.06
C ARG A 129 3.92 -15.93 8.49
N ALA A 130 4.05 -14.65 8.87
CA ALA A 130 3.70 -14.18 10.20
C ALA A 130 2.18 -14.21 10.45
N PHE A 131 1.38 -13.97 9.40
CA PHE A 131 -0.09 -13.92 9.49
C PHE A 131 -0.73 -14.83 8.43
N PRO A 132 -0.67 -16.17 8.60
CA PRO A 132 -1.06 -17.13 7.57
C PRO A 132 -2.55 -17.13 7.23
N ARG A 133 -3.41 -16.62 8.12
CA ARG A 133 -4.86 -16.50 7.85
C ARG A 133 -5.20 -15.30 6.97
N VAL A 134 -4.36 -14.25 6.96
CA VAL A 134 -4.58 -13.07 6.12
C VAL A 134 -4.43 -13.46 4.65
N ARG A 135 -5.41 -13.09 3.83
CA ARG A 135 -5.34 -13.26 2.37
C ARG A 135 -4.60 -12.07 1.76
N LEU A 136 -3.25 -12.11 1.86
CA LEU A 136 -2.38 -11.02 1.43
C LEU A 136 -2.27 -11.00 -0.10
N VAL A 137 -2.44 -9.80 -0.68
CA VAL A 137 -2.22 -9.52 -2.10
C VAL A 137 -1.28 -8.34 -2.24
N LYS A 138 -0.07 -8.59 -2.71
CA LYS A 138 0.92 -7.58 -3.07
C LYS A 138 0.47 -6.83 -4.30
N THR A 139 0.38 -5.50 -4.23
CA THR A 139 0.00 -4.65 -5.36
C THR A 139 0.35 -3.18 -5.10
N LEU A 140 0.26 -2.34 -6.13
CA LEU A 140 0.47 -0.88 -6.09
C LEU A 140 1.85 -0.43 -5.59
N ASN A 141 2.72 -1.33 -5.20
CA ASN A 141 4.02 -1.04 -4.59
C ASN A 141 5.07 -0.49 -5.57
N SER A 142 4.85 -0.62 -6.88
CA SER A 142 5.80 -0.24 -7.93
C SER A 142 5.51 1.11 -8.60
N THR A 143 4.66 1.95 -7.98
CA THR A 143 4.28 3.26 -8.53
C THR A 143 4.16 4.33 -7.43
N THR A 144 4.09 5.61 -7.81
CA THR A 144 3.89 6.71 -6.87
C THR A 144 2.45 6.80 -6.37
N ALA A 145 2.26 7.35 -5.16
CA ALA A 145 0.95 7.49 -4.52
C ALA A 145 -0.11 8.15 -5.43
N ALA A 146 0.26 9.19 -6.17
CA ALA A 146 -0.65 9.89 -7.08
C ALA A 146 -1.19 8.96 -8.18
N LEU A 147 -0.35 8.11 -8.76
CA LEU A 147 -0.74 7.17 -9.80
C LEU A 147 -1.48 5.95 -9.25
N MET A 148 -1.29 5.59 -7.97
CA MET A 148 -2.08 4.50 -7.37
C MET A 148 -3.57 4.72 -7.52
N VAL A 149 -4.02 5.98 -7.34
CA VAL A 149 -5.43 6.38 -7.33
C VAL A 149 -5.90 7.06 -8.63
N ASN A 150 -4.98 7.42 -9.50
CA ASN A 150 -5.27 8.04 -10.79
C ASN A 150 -4.24 7.62 -11.85
N PRO A 151 -4.29 6.37 -12.33
CA PRO A 151 -3.37 5.90 -13.37
C PRO A 151 -3.45 6.70 -14.67
N ALA A 152 -4.62 7.28 -14.99
CA ALA A 152 -4.80 8.07 -16.21
C ALA A 152 -3.94 9.36 -16.27
N ALA A 153 -3.36 9.79 -15.15
CA ALA A 153 -2.47 10.96 -15.10
C ALA A 153 -1.15 10.78 -15.89
N VAL A 154 -0.81 9.56 -16.30
CA VAL A 154 0.36 9.27 -17.15
C VAL A 154 -0.06 8.32 -18.28
N GLY A 155 0.29 8.69 -19.55
CA GLY A 155 0.03 7.87 -20.71
C GLY A 155 -1.42 7.41 -20.84
N ASP A 156 -2.38 8.26 -20.44
CA ASP A 156 -3.81 7.93 -20.42
C ASP A 156 -4.16 6.61 -19.72
N GLY A 157 -3.32 6.21 -18.77
CA GLY A 157 -3.43 4.93 -18.04
C GLY A 157 -3.00 3.68 -18.83
N ASP A 158 -2.31 3.86 -19.95
CA ASP A 158 -1.78 2.76 -20.75
C ASP A 158 -0.43 2.25 -20.17
N HIS A 159 -0.50 1.71 -18.97
CA HIS A 159 0.61 1.11 -18.25
C HIS A 159 0.13 0.01 -17.29
N THR A 160 1.05 -0.82 -16.80
CA THR A 160 0.73 -2.08 -16.15
C THR A 160 0.85 -2.01 -14.63
N MET A 161 -0.09 -2.65 -13.94
CA MET A 161 -0.02 -2.97 -12.52
C MET A 161 0.04 -4.49 -12.30
N PHE A 162 0.52 -4.90 -11.14
CA PHE A 162 0.69 -6.31 -10.81
C PHE A 162 -0.07 -6.67 -9.53
N VAL A 163 -0.53 -7.93 -9.44
CA VAL A 163 -1.03 -8.54 -8.21
C VAL A 163 -0.33 -9.88 -7.99
N ALA A 164 0.03 -10.18 -6.74
CA ALA A 164 0.61 -11.47 -6.34
C ALA A 164 0.13 -11.85 -4.93
N GLY A 165 -0.21 -13.11 -4.69
CA GLY A 165 -0.70 -13.59 -3.39
C GLY A 165 -1.15 -15.04 -3.47
N ASN A 166 -1.20 -15.75 -2.36
CA ASN A 166 -1.49 -17.20 -2.38
C ASN A 166 -2.96 -17.52 -2.72
N ASP A 167 -3.90 -16.64 -2.36
CA ASP A 167 -5.33 -16.85 -2.56
C ASP A 167 -5.77 -16.29 -3.93
N ALA A 168 -6.16 -17.17 -4.85
CA ALA A 168 -6.55 -16.79 -6.21
C ALA A 168 -7.84 -15.94 -6.24
N GLU A 169 -8.80 -16.20 -5.34
CA GLU A 169 -10.02 -15.41 -5.22
C GLU A 169 -9.72 -13.99 -4.72
N ALA A 170 -8.83 -13.87 -3.74
CA ALA A 170 -8.38 -12.57 -3.25
C ALA A 170 -7.69 -11.75 -4.36
N ARG A 171 -6.79 -12.37 -5.14
CA ARG A 171 -6.15 -11.70 -6.29
C ARG A 171 -7.17 -11.23 -7.31
N ALA A 172 -8.15 -12.07 -7.66
CA ALA A 172 -9.22 -11.71 -8.59
C ALA A 172 -10.07 -10.53 -8.08
N LYS A 173 -10.46 -10.53 -6.79
CA LYS A 173 -11.18 -9.42 -6.15
C LYS A 173 -10.36 -8.14 -6.16
N VAL A 174 -9.09 -8.20 -5.76
CA VAL A 174 -8.19 -7.04 -5.75
C VAL A 174 -8.02 -6.47 -7.16
N LYS A 175 -7.83 -7.32 -8.17
CA LYS A 175 -7.78 -6.88 -9.57
C LYS A 175 -9.05 -6.12 -9.98
N GLY A 176 -10.23 -6.61 -9.60
CA GLY A 176 -11.51 -5.92 -9.82
C GLY A 176 -11.58 -4.56 -9.13
N TRP A 177 -11.19 -4.49 -7.85
CA TRP A 177 -11.17 -3.26 -7.07
C TRP A 177 -10.19 -2.21 -7.62
N LEU A 178 -9.03 -2.62 -8.11
CA LEU A 178 -8.10 -1.69 -8.75
C LEU A 178 -8.74 -0.99 -9.96
N GLY A 179 -9.51 -1.70 -10.75
CA GLY A 179 -10.29 -1.13 -11.86
C GLY A 179 -11.43 -0.23 -11.36
N GLU A 180 -12.26 -0.73 -10.44
CA GLU A 180 -13.46 -0.05 -9.92
C GLU A 180 -13.08 1.22 -9.10
N TRP A 181 -12.10 1.09 -8.19
CA TRP A 181 -11.74 2.18 -7.30
C TRP A 181 -10.87 3.23 -7.96
N PHE A 182 -9.93 2.81 -8.82
CA PHE A 182 -8.87 3.71 -9.29
C PHE A 182 -8.76 3.82 -10.81
N GLY A 183 -9.42 2.93 -11.57
CA GLY A 183 -9.41 2.97 -13.03
C GLY A 183 -8.22 2.24 -13.68
N TRP A 184 -7.56 1.32 -12.96
CA TRP A 184 -6.52 0.47 -13.54
C TRP A 184 -7.10 -0.46 -14.61
N ARG A 185 -6.58 -0.39 -15.84
CA ARG A 185 -7.06 -1.18 -16.99
C ARG A 185 -6.21 -2.41 -17.28
N ASP A 186 -4.89 -2.31 -17.12
CA ASP A 186 -3.96 -3.41 -17.34
C ASP A 186 -3.38 -3.89 -15.99
N VAL A 187 -3.96 -4.97 -15.45
CA VAL A 187 -3.51 -5.60 -14.21
C VAL A 187 -3.17 -7.05 -14.49
N ILE A 188 -1.88 -7.39 -14.33
CA ILE A 188 -1.35 -8.75 -14.52
C ILE A 188 -1.37 -9.49 -13.18
N ASP A 189 -2.03 -10.65 -13.15
CA ASP A 189 -1.93 -11.60 -12.04
C ASP A 189 -0.66 -12.45 -12.21
N LEU A 190 0.27 -12.29 -11.28
CA LEU A 190 1.54 -13.00 -11.27
C LEU A 190 1.48 -14.36 -10.55
N GLY A 191 0.35 -14.70 -9.92
CA GLY A 191 0.19 -15.94 -9.16
C GLY A 191 0.50 -15.78 -7.67
N ASP A 192 1.16 -16.76 -7.07
CA ASP A 192 1.37 -16.82 -5.63
C ASP A 192 2.26 -15.69 -5.06
N VAL A 193 2.36 -15.63 -3.73
CA VAL A 193 3.05 -14.56 -3.02
C VAL A 193 4.56 -14.50 -3.30
N THR A 194 5.18 -15.59 -3.76
CA THR A 194 6.63 -15.59 -4.09
C THR A 194 6.95 -14.66 -5.26
N ASN A 195 5.96 -14.38 -6.11
CA ASN A 195 6.09 -13.43 -7.23
C ASN A 195 6.14 -11.96 -6.77
N ALA A 196 5.81 -11.67 -5.51
CA ALA A 196 6.04 -10.36 -4.91
C ALA A 196 7.53 -9.97 -4.90
N ARG A 197 8.45 -10.94 -4.90
CA ARG A 197 9.89 -10.72 -5.05
C ARG A 197 10.19 -9.84 -6.27
N GLY A 198 9.57 -10.17 -7.42
CA GLY A 198 9.74 -9.41 -8.66
C GLY A 198 9.26 -7.95 -8.53
N THR A 199 8.08 -7.73 -7.97
CA THR A 199 7.52 -6.37 -7.83
C THR A 199 8.26 -5.53 -6.79
N GLU A 200 8.77 -6.13 -5.72
CA GLU A 200 9.63 -5.43 -4.75
C GLU A 200 11.00 -5.11 -5.34
N MET A 201 11.58 -6.00 -6.15
CA MET A 201 12.84 -5.75 -6.86
C MET A 201 12.74 -4.76 -8.03
N LEU A 202 11.53 -4.32 -8.43
CA LEU A 202 11.38 -3.17 -9.33
C LEU A 202 11.78 -1.84 -8.67
N LEU A 203 11.77 -1.75 -7.33
CA LEU A 203 12.04 -0.50 -6.62
C LEU A 203 13.45 0.06 -6.85
N PRO A 204 14.53 -0.73 -6.90
CA PRO A 204 15.85 -0.24 -7.25
C PRO A 204 15.91 0.51 -8.59
N ILE A 205 15.23 0.01 -9.63
CA ILE A 205 15.15 0.73 -10.91
C ILE A 205 14.20 1.92 -10.84
N TRP A 206 13.06 1.78 -10.14
CA TRP A 206 12.10 2.87 -9.96
C TRP A 206 12.74 4.10 -9.30
N VAL A 207 13.49 3.88 -8.21
CA VAL A 207 14.19 4.97 -7.48
C VAL A 207 15.24 5.66 -8.34
N ARG A 208 15.97 4.91 -9.18
CA ARG A 208 16.95 5.48 -10.10
C ARG A 208 16.30 6.30 -11.21
N LEU A 209 15.19 5.80 -11.78
CA LEU A 209 14.40 6.54 -12.76
C LEU A 209 13.84 7.84 -12.15
N TYR A 210 13.34 7.79 -10.90
CA TYR A 210 12.92 8.99 -10.20
C TYR A 210 14.05 10.04 -10.10
N GLY A 211 15.26 9.62 -9.74
CA GLY A 211 16.42 10.51 -9.70
C GLY A 211 16.81 11.07 -11.08
N THR A 212 16.70 10.26 -12.14
CA THR A 212 17.08 10.67 -13.51
C THR A 212 16.03 11.58 -14.15
N LEU A 213 14.75 11.24 -13.97
CA LEU A 213 13.64 11.98 -14.59
C LEU A 213 13.23 13.23 -13.79
N GLY A 214 13.67 13.36 -12.54
CA GLY A 214 13.29 14.46 -11.63
C GLY A 214 11.80 14.50 -11.27
N SER A 215 11.05 13.43 -11.58
CA SER A 215 9.61 13.35 -11.35
C SER A 215 9.21 11.91 -11.04
N PRO A 216 8.27 11.68 -10.09
CA PRO A 216 7.71 10.35 -9.83
C PRO A 216 6.57 9.98 -10.79
N MET A 217 6.21 10.87 -11.71
CA MET A 217 5.07 10.70 -12.62
C MET A 217 5.47 9.85 -13.83
N PHE A 218 5.72 8.57 -13.59
CA PHE A 218 5.99 7.53 -14.59
C PHE A 218 5.56 6.15 -14.04
N ASN A 219 5.35 5.19 -14.93
CA ASN A 219 5.11 3.80 -14.55
C ASN A 219 5.67 2.85 -15.60
N PHE A 220 5.69 1.54 -15.29
CA PHE A 220 6.11 0.48 -16.20
C PHE A 220 4.96 0.03 -17.10
N LYS A 221 5.29 -0.34 -18.34
CA LYS A 221 4.36 -0.95 -19.28
C LYS A 221 4.92 -2.28 -19.78
N ILE A 222 4.09 -3.30 -19.74
CA ILE A 222 4.38 -4.59 -20.38
C ILE A 222 3.70 -4.57 -21.76
N VAL A 223 4.50 -4.59 -22.80
CA VAL A 223 4.02 -4.68 -24.19
C VAL A 223 3.92 -6.16 -24.55
N ARG A 224 2.72 -6.62 -24.96
CA ARG A 224 2.43 -8.00 -25.35
C ARG A 224 1.37 -8.02 -26.44
#